data_626174bcad9d5fcbec6f028687606ce3
#
_entry.id   626174bcad9d5fcbec6f028687606ce3
#
_cell.length_a   1.000
_cell.length_b   1.000
_cell.length_c   1.000
_cell.angle_alpha   90.00
_cell.angle_beta   90.00
_cell.angle_gamma   90.00
#
_symmetry.space_group_name_H-M   'P 1'
#
loop_
_entity.id
_entity.type
_entity.pdbx_description
1 polymer ?
#
loop_
_entity_poly.entity_id
_entity_poly.type
_entity_poly.pdbx_seq_one_letter_code
_entity_poly.pdbx_strand_id
1 'polypeptide(L)'
;GLKARYTMRLMGRSADVKGDMEKVLDYVSKSYTSAAEQCSYAMYGVGVNINPFFGVFYSRLGEVASRSMFDKLNERNDPRIRRCYVEANSQTMIASKDDPLLNLAHNGDLVQSQLEYTVSMFCAAQTAPTHILSYHEVLFLKAEALCRLNRKDEAKAVLKEAVVAGMANMEVNIKSALASDYWGGFLNVTNEVTPEEAASYFDENVAPLFDANPLKETMIQKYISFWNADGESTECYNDVRRLKSLGEDIYGLQNPGKFPLRCPYGNDDTTTNPNIQAAYGDGQYVFTENVWWAGGTR
;
A
#
# COMPACT_ATOMS: atom_id res chain seq x y z
N GLY A 1 17.19 -5.50 4.16
CA GLY A 1 15.85 -4.93 3.97
C GLY A 1 15.33 -4.23 5.22
N LEU A 2 15.06 -4.93 6.35
CA LEU A 2 14.44 -4.31 7.55
C LEU A 2 15.26 -3.13 8.12
N LYS A 3 16.59 -3.19 8.11
CA LYS A 3 17.40 -2.03 8.50
C LYS A 3 17.16 -0.82 7.61
N ALA A 4 16.99 -1.02 6.30
CA ALA A 4 16.66 0.05 5.36
C ALA A 4 15.28 0.66 5.69
N ARG A 5 14.24 -0.17 5.89
CA ARG A 5 12.89 0.26 6.28
C ARG A 5 12.93 1.12 7.55
N TYR A 6 13.59 0.65 8.61
CA TYR A 6 13.62 1.38 9.88
C TYR A 6 14.48 2.65 9.81
N THR A 7 15.56 2.67 9.04
CA THR A 7 16.34 3.89 8.81
C THR A 7 15.49 4.94 8.10
N MET A 8 14.74 4.54 7.06
CA MET A 8 13.80 5.42 6.36
C MET A 8 12.71 5.94 7.29
N ARG A 9 12.14 5.08 8.15
CA ARG A 9 11.09 5.45 9.11
C ARG A 9 11.56 6.50 10.12
N LEU A 10 12.82 6.43 10.54
CA LEU A 10 13.43 7.35 11.50
C LEU A 10 13.88 8.68 10.91
N MET A 11 13.66 8.94 9.63
CA MET A 11 14.14 10.15 8.94
C MET A 11 13.72 11.46 9.62
N GLY A 12 12.52 11.51 10.23
CA GLY A 12 12.05 12.67 11.03
C GLY A 12 12.89 12.95 12.30
N ARG A 13 13.79 12.05 12.68
CA ARG A 13 14.73 12.17 13.82
C ARG A 13 16.19 12.24 13.38
N SER A 14 16.46 12.19 12.09
CA SER A 14 17.81 12.20 11.56
C SER A 14 18.46 13.55 11.73
N ALA A 15 19.71 13.54 12.21
CA ALA A 15 20.60 14.69 12.17
C ALA A 15 21.36 14.81 10.82
N ASP A 16 21.40 13.72 10.04
CA ASP A 16 22.07 13.66 8.73
C ASP A 16 21.24 12.76 7.78
N VAL A 17 20.20 13.34 7.21
CA VAL A 17 19.31 12.63 6.27
C VAL A 17 20.10 12.09 5.06
N LYS A 18 21.08 12.83 4.55
CA LYS A 18 21.88 12.39 3.41
C LYS A 18 22.71 11.14 3.75
N GLY A 19 23.39 11.15 4.89
CA GLY A 19 24.14 9.98 5.35
C GLY A 19 23.22 8.78 5.66
N ASP A 20 22.00 9.02 6.13
CA ASP A 20 21.04 7.92 6.34
C ASP A 20 20.52 7.34 5.02
N MET A 21 20.36 8.15 3.96
CA MET A 21 20.03 7.63 2.63
C MET A 21 21.14 6.75 2.04
N GLU A 22 22.40 7.13 2.22
CA GLU A 22 23.53 6.26 1.83
C GLU A 22 23.55 4.94 2.63
N LYS A 23 23.21 4.97 3.92
CA LYS A 23 23.05 3.75 4.71
C LYS A 23 21.90 2.88 4.19
N VAL A 24 20.76 3.49 3.77
CA VAL A 24 19.65 2.77 3.15
C VAL A 24 20.16 2.03 1.91
N LEU A 25 20.94 2.69 1.04
CA LEU A 25 21.49 2.05 -0.16
C LEU A 25 22.44 0.90 0.21
N ASP A 26 23.31 1.07 1.22
CA ASP A 26 24.18 -0.01 1.72
C ASP A 26 23.35 -1.21 2.27
N TYR A 27 22.29 -0.95 3.04
CA TYR A 27 21.43 -2.02 3.56
C TYR A 27 20.64 -2.75 2.47
N VAL A 28 20.21 -2.02 1.45
CA VAL A 28 19.50 -2.61 0.32
C VAL A 28 20.44 -3.48 -0.52
N SER A 29 21.69 -3.05 -0.73
CA SER A 29 22.68 -3.85 -1.49
C SER A 29 22.99 -5.21 -0.85
N LYS A 30 22.66 -5.39 0.42
CA LYS A 30 22.81 -6.62 1.21
C LYS A 30 21.48 -7.32 1.47
N SER A 31 20.42 -6.94 0.76
CA SER A 31 19.08 -7.49 0.89
C SER A 31 18.75 -8.38 -0.32
N TYR A 32 17.46 -8.54 -0.61
CA TYR A 32 16.97 -9.38 -1.70
C TYR A 32 17.44 -8.87 -3.06
N THR A 33 17.78 -9.81 -3.92
CA THR A 33 18.13 -9.58 -5.33
C THR A 33 17.02 -10.00 -6.28
N SER A 34 16.03 -10.71 -5.77
CA SER A 34 14.86 -11.16 -6.54
C SER A 34 13.63 -11.41 -5.65
N ALA A 35 12.46 -11.51 -6.26
CA ALA A 35 11.23 -11.86 -5.55
C ALA A 35 11.25 -13.28 -4.95
N ALA A 36 12.11 -14.19 -5.44
CA ALA A 36 12.25 -15.53 -4.87
C ALA A 36 12.85 -15.53 -3.45
N GLU A 37 13.52 -14.46 -3.06
CA GLU A 37 14.16 -14.32 -1.75
C GLU A 37 13.30 -13.55 -0.74
N GLN A 38 12.16 -12.99 -1.17
CA GLN A 38 11.34 -12.13 -0.31
C GLN A 38 10.79 -12.88 0.91
N CYS A 39 10.71 -12.17 2.05
CA CYS A 39 10.19 -12.75 3.29
C CYS A 39 8.67 -12.70 3.30
N SER A 40 8.04 -13.86 3.15
CA SER A 40 6.60 -14.01 3.10
C SER A 40 6.13 -15.21 3.89
N TYR A 41 4.95 -15.09 4.49
CA TYR A 41 4.21 -16.24 4.98
C TYR A 41 3.27 -16.72 3.87
N ALA A 42 3.48 -17.91 3.34
CA ALA A 42 2.73 -18.46 2.21
C ALA A 42 2.10 -19.84 2.54
N MET A 43 1.91 -20.15 3.83
CA MET A 43 1.39 -21.45 4.29
C MET A 43 -0.13 -21.42 4.51
N TYR A 44 -0.83 -20.59 3.75
CA TYR A 44 -2.29 -20.57 3.79
C TYR A 44 -2.89 -21.70 2.97
N GLY A 45 -4.02 -22.22 3.46
CA GLY A 45 -4.77 -23.30 2.82
C GLY A 45 -6.26 -23.17 3.09
N VAL A 46 -7.09 -23.35 2.06
CA VAL A 46 -8.55 -23.35 2.20
C VAL A 46 -9.00 -24.44 3.17
N GLY A 47 -9.85 -24.09 4.12
CA GLY A 47 -10.35 -25.01 5.13
C GLY A 47 -9.40 -25.31 6.29
N VAL A 48 -8.18 -24.80 6.27
CA VAL A 48 -7.17 -25.00 7.34
C VAL A 48 -6.86 -23.65 8.00
N ASN A 49 -6.24 -22.75 7.26
CA ASN A 49 -5.96 -21.38 7.64
C ASN A 49 -5.98 -20.52 6.38
N ILE A 50 -6.70 -19.44 6.43
CA ILE A 50 -6.86 -18.52 5.29
C ILE A 50 -6.11 -17.22 5.54
N ASN A 51 -5.84 -16.49 4.46
CA ASN A 51 -5.25 -15.17 4.56
C ASN A 51 -6.13 -14.26 5.45
N PRO A 52 -5.56 -13.56 6.46
CA PRO A 52 -6.33 -12.73 7.39
C PRO A 52 -7.12 -11.60 6.69
N PHE A 53 -6.62 -11.07 5.58
CA PHE A 53 -7.33 -10.04 4.81
C PHE A 53 -8.66 -10.57 4.28
N PHE A 54 -8.66 -11.78 3.68
CA PHE A 54 -9.90 -12.44 3.29
C PHE A 54 -10.82 -12.68 4.50
N GLY A 55 -10.27 -13.10 5.65
CA GLY A 55 -11.05 -13.32 6.86
C GLY A 55 -11.77 -12.06 7.35
N VAL A 56 -11.12 -10.90 7.31
CA VAL A 56 -11.73 -9.61 7.65
C VAL A 56 -12.81 -9.23 6.64
N PHE A 57 -12.51 -9.30 5.35
CA PHE A 57 -13.47 -9.02 4.29
C PHE A 57 -14.71 -9.89 4.41
N TYR A 58 -14.55 -11.20 4.50
CA TYR A 58 -15.66 -12.15 4.59
C TYR A 58 -16.54 -11.95 5.83
N SER A 59 -15.92 -11.64 6.98
CA SER A 59 -16.64 -11.48 8.25
C SER A 59 -17.31 -10.13 8.43
N ARG A 60 -16.85 -9.07 7.76
CA ARG A 60 -17.32 -7.69 7.98
C ARG A 60 -18.09 -7.12 6.81
N LEU A 61 -17.87 -7.59 5.59
CA LEU A 61 -18.57 -7.15 4.37
C LEU A 61 -18.57 -5.61 4.17
N GLY A 62 -17.57 -4.91 4.67
CA GLY A 62 -17.52 -3.45 4.68
C GLY A 62 -16.34 -2.84 3.91
N GLU A 63 -15.54 -3.67 3.24
CA GLU A 63 -14.38 -3.21 2.49
C GLU A 63 -14.73 -3.05 1.03
N VAL A 64 -14.59 -1.83 0.52
CA VAL A 64 -15.02 -1.45 -0.83
C VAL A 64 -13.93 -0.64 -1.53
N ALA A 65 -14.04 -0.52 -2.85
CA ALA A 65 -13.09 0.21 -3.67
C ALA A 65 -13.16 1.73 -3.43
N SER A 66 -12.04 2.30 -3.01
CA SER A 66 -11.90 3.73 -2.75
C SER A 66 -11.74 4.52 -4.04
N ARG A 67 -12.49 5.62 -4.19
CA ARG A 67 -12.30 6.60 -5.25
C ARG A 67 -10.89 7.17 -5.26
N SER A 68 -10.33 7.48 -4.12
CA SER A 68 -8.96 8.04 -4.01
C SER A 68 -7.88 7.11 -4.59
N MET A 69 -8.01 5.79 -4.40
CA MET A 69 -7.10 4.82 -5.02
C MET A 69 -7.35 4.75 -6.53
N PHE A 70 -8.61 4.63 -6.92
CA PHE A 70 -8.99 4.54 -8.33
C PHE A 70 -8.50 5.77 -9.13
N ASP A 71 -8.67 6.98 -8.60
CA ASP A 71 -8.22 8.20 -9.26
C ASP A 71 -6.70 8.20 -9.52
N LYS A 72 -5.91 7.67 -8.59
CA LYS A 72 -4.45 7.52 -8.77
C LYS A 72 -4.09 6.54 -9.90
N LEU A 73 -4.83 5.44 -10.01
CA LEU A 73 -4.67 4.47 -11.08
C LEU A 73 -5.11 5.06 -12.43
N ASN A 74 -6.26 5.73 -12.44
CA ASN A 74 -6.84 6.30 -13.65
C ASN A 74 -5.97 7.45 -14.23
N GLU A 75 -5.38 8.29 -13.39
CA GLU A 75 -4.43 9.33 -13.79
C GLU A 75 -3.23 8.76 -14.54
N ARG A 76 -2.90 7.50 -14.30
CA ARG A 76 -1.74 6.79 -14.86
C ARG A 76 -2.09 5.79 -15.94
N ASN A 77 -3.35 5.69 -16.37
CA ASN A 77 -3.83 4.62 -17.26
C ASN A 77 -3.37 3.22 -16.79
N ASP A 78 -3.46 2.98 -15.50
CA ASP A 78 -2.87 1.81 -14.85
C ASP A 78 -3.63 0.52 -15.21
N PRO A 79 -2.96 -0.54 -15.68
CA PRO A 79 -3.59 -1.80 -16.09
C PRO A 79 -4.27 -2.54 -14.93
N ARG A 80 -3.98 -2.19 -13.67
CA ARG A 80 -4.65 -2.74 -12.50
C ARG A 80 -6.15 -2.42 -12.46
N ILE A 81 -6.62 -1.37 -13.16
CA ILE A 81 -8.05 -1.07 -13.23
C ILE A 81 -8.83 -2.26 -13.81
N ARG A 82 -8.44 -2.75 -14.98
CA ARG A 82 -9.13 -3.89 -15.63
C ARG A 82 -8.90 -5.23 -14.92
N ARG A 83 -7.93 -5.27 -14.02
CA ARG A 83 -7.45 -6.53 -13.41
C ARG A 83 -7.92 -6.72 -11.98
N CYS A 84 -8.18 -5.64 -11.25
CA CYS A 84 -8.38 -5.71 -9.80
C CYS A 84 -9.78 -5.34 -9.32
N TYR A 85 -10.63 -4.75 -10.14
CA TYR A 85 -11.94 -4.29 -9.70
C TYR A 85 -13.07 -5.23 -10.14
N VAL A 86 -14.00 -5.49 -9.22
CA VAL A 86 -15.15 -6.40 -9.42
C VAL A 86 -16.41 -5.73 -8.92
N GLU A 87 -17.51 -5.81 -9.70
CA GLU A 87 -18.85 -5.56 -9.20
C GLU A 87 -19.31 -6.80 -8.42
N ALA A 88 -19.61 -6.61 -7.13
CA ALA A 88 -19.75 -7.72 -6.20
C ALA A 88 -21.03 -8.57 -6.40
N ASN A 89 -22.15 -7.96 -6.81
CA ASN A 89 -23.42 -8.66 -6.96
C ASN A 89 -23.46 -9.55 -8.19
N SER A 90 -23.04 -9.01 -9.34
CA SER A 90 -22.98 -9.77 -10.59
C SER A 90 -21.69 -10.56 -10.77
N GLN A 91 -20.72 -10.32 -9.88
CA GLN A 91 -19.39 -10.91 -9.97
C GLN A 91 -18.70 -10.65 -11.32
N THR A 92 -18.85 -9.42 -11.81
CA THR A 92 -18.36 -8.99 -13.11
C THR A 92 -17.12 -8.12 -12.95
N MET A 93 -16.06 -8.43 -13.71
CA MET A 93 -14.86 -7.60 -13.75
C MET A 93 -15.15 -6.23 -14.36
N ILE A 94 -14.65 -5.18 -13.73
CA ILE A 94 -14.70 -3.82 -14.26
C ILE A 94 -13.64 -3.69 -15.38
N ALA A 95 -14.11 -3.43 -16.58
CA ALA A 95 -13.24 -3.41 -17.76
C ALA A 95 -12.43 -2.09 -17.90
N SER A 96 -13.01 -0.98 -17.48
CA SER A 96 -12.41 0.36 -17.64
C SER A 96 -13.00 1.38 -16.67
N LYS A 97 -12.46 2.58 -16.70
CA LYS A 97 -13.00 3.73 -15.94
C LYS A 97 -14.41 4.16 -16.35
N ASP A 98 -14.82 3.81 -17.56
CA ASP A 98 -16.13 4.16 -18.14
C ASP A 98 -17.15 3.00 -18.03
N ASP A 99 -16.80 1.96 -17.29
CA ASP A 99 -17.68 0.81 -17.07
C ASP A 99 -18.91 1.25 -16.25
N PRO A 100 -20.15 0.98 -16.72
CA PRO A 100 -21.36 1.38 -16.04
C PRO A 100 -21.57 0.69 -14.68
N LEU A 101 -20.87 -0.40 -14.41
CA LEU A 101 -20.91 -1.12 -13.12
C LEU A 101 -19.92 -0.56 -12.10
N LEU A 102 -19.05 0.36 -12.51
CA LEU A 102 -18.08 0.97 -11.62
C LEU A 102 -18.77 1.91 -10.63
N ASN A 103 -18.78 1.54 -9.38
CA ASN A 103 -19.31 2.37 -8.28
C ASN A 103 -18.26 2.45 -7.16
N LEU A 104 -17.69 3.62 -6.93
CA LEU A 104 -16.58 3.85 -6.02
C LEU A 104 -17.03 4.64 -4.79
N ALA A 105 -16.65 4.16 -3.61
CA ALA A 105 -16.93 4.86 -2.37
C ALA A 105 -16.04 6.10 -2.23
N HIS A 106 -16.64 7.20 -1.80
CA HIS A 106 -15.90 8.40 -1.40
C HIS A 106 -15.29 8.19 -0.01
N ASN A 107 -14.10 8.72 0.20
CA ASN A 107 -13.46 8.65 1.50
C ASN A 107 -14.32 9.36 2.56
N GLY A 108 -14.65 8.64 3.64
CA GLY A 108 -15.48 9.17 4.73
C GLY A 108 -17.00 8.94 4.56
N ASP A 109 -17.45 8.26 3.51
CA ASP A 109 -18.84 7.83 3.40
C ASP A 109 -19.20 6.91 4.56
N LEU A 110 -20.38 7.14 5.14
CA LEU A 110 -20.87 6.37 6.28
C LEU A 110 -21.48 5.03 5.88
N VAL A 111 -22.02 4.95 4.68
CA VAL A 111 -22.61 3.72 4.12
C VAL A 111 -21.63 3.15 3.11
N GLN A 112 -21.00 2.04 3.47
CA GLN A 112 -19.97 1.39 2.66
C GLN A 112 -20.22 -0.11 2.65
N SER A 113 -21.25 -0.52 1.92
CA SER A 113 -21.58 -1.92 1.71
C SER A 113 -20.97 -2.43 0.40
N GLN A 114 -20.28 -3.57 0.44
CA GLN A 114 -19.81 -4.22 -0.79
C GLN A 114 -20.94 -4.55 -1.76
N LEU A 115 -22.19 -4.64 -1.28
CA LEU A 115 -23.36 -4.87 -2.14
C LEU A 115 -23.75 -3.64 -2.96
N GLU A 116 -23.25 -2.46 -2.60
CA GLU A 116 -23.54 -1.19 -3.29
C GLU A 116 -22.35 -0.72 -4.12
N TYR A 117 -21.13 -1.10 -3.74
CA TYR A 117 -19.90 -0.60 -4.32
C TYR A 117 -19.10 -1.71 -5.01
N THR A 118 -18.26 -1.29 -5.94
CA THR A 118 -17.18 -2.11 -6.50
C THR A 118 -16.23 -2.56 -5.38
N VAL A 119 -15.72 -3.77 -5.48
CA VAL A 119 -14.71 -4.32 -4.56
C VAL A 119 -13.42 -4.66 -5.29
N SER A 120 -12.37 -4.94 -4.53
CA SER A 120 -11.11 -5.43 -5.07
C SER A 120 -11.11 -6.96 -5.20
N MET A 121 -10.46 -7.49 -6.25
CA MET A 121 -10.15 -8.91 -6.38
C MET A 121 -9.41 -9.48 -5.16
N PHE A 122 -8.58 -8.66 -4.51
CA PHE A 122 -7.80 -9.08 -3.34
C PHE A 122 -8.67 -9.51 -2.17
N CYS A 123 -9.91 -9.03 -2.10
CA CYS A 123 -10.88 -9.44 -1.09
C CYS A 123 -11.18 -10.95 -1.10
N ALA A 124 -10.99 -11.62 -2.23
CA ALA A 124 -11.22 -13.06 -2.37
C ALA A 124 -9.93 -13.90 -2.33
N ALA A 125 -8.79 -13.30 -2.08
CA ALA A 125 -7.48 -13.96 -2.15
C ALA A 125 -7.19 -14.83 -0.89
N GLN A 126 -7.90 -15.94 -0.75
CA GLN A 126 -7.88 -16.82 0.44
C GLN A 126 -6.50 -17.36 0.80
N THR A 127 -5.66 -17.59 -0.18
CA THR A 127 -4.34 -18.22 -0.02
C THR A 127 -3.18 -17.33 -0.44
N ALA A 128 -3.46 -16.05 -0.70
CA ALA A 128 -2.41 -15.09 -1.04
C ALA A 128 -1.36 -14.97 0.07
N PRO A 129 -0.07 -14.91 -0.26
CA PRO A 129 0.97 -14.77 0.74
C PRO A 129 0.89 -13.44 1.47
N THR A 130 1.19 -13.42 2.77
CA THR A 130 1.39 -12.20 3.53
C THR A 130 2.87 -11.85 3.52
N HIS A 131 3.22 -10.71 2.93
CA HIS A 131 4.60 -10.24 2.90
C HIS A 131 4.97 -9.57 4.23
N ILE A 132 6.12 -9.96 4.78
CA ILE A 132 6.77 -9.30 5.93
C ILE A 132 7.72 -8.22 5.39
N LEU A 133 8.41 -8.53 4.31
CA LEU A 133 9.26 -7.66 3.53
C LEU A 133 9.33 -8.19 2.10
N SER A 134 8.69 -7.51 1.17
CA SER A 134 8.71 -7.89 -0.24
C SER A 134 9.96 -7.40 -0.96
N TYR A 135 10.22 -7.98 -2.13
CA TYR A 135 11.28 -7.50 -3.01
C TYR A 135 10.95 -6.11 -3.57
N HIS A 136 9.70 -5.88 -3.95
CA HIS A 136 9.30 -4.55 -4.46
C HIS A 136 9.42 -3.47 -3.39
N GLU A 137 9.15 -3.76 -2.10
CA GLU A 137 9.40 -2.78 -1.04
C GLU A 137 10.88 -2.40 -0.94
N VAL A 138 11.77 -3.40 -0.99
CA VAL A 138 13.22 -3.15 -0.96
C VAL A 138 13.65 -2.22 -2.11
N LEU A 139 13.08 -2.43 -3.30
CA LEU A 139 13.32 -1.57 -4.46
C LEU A 139 12.74 -0.16 -4.28
N PHE A 140 11.54 -0.02 -3.71
CA PHE A 140 10.97 1.31 -3.41
C PHE A 140 11.78 2.07 -2.37
N LEU A 141 12.31 1.41 -1.34
CA LEU A 141 13.21 2.02 -0.38
C LEU A 141 14.49 2.54 -1.06
N LYS A 142 15.04 1.76 -2.00
CA LYS A 142 16.19 2.18 -2.81
C LYS A 142 15.87 3.37 -3.70
N ALA A 143 14.73 3.33 -4.41
CA ALA A 143 14.30 4.40 -5.30
C ALA A 143 14.08 5.71 -4.53
N GLU A 144 13.41 5.67 -3.37
CA GLU A 144 13.23 6.85 -2.51
C GLU A 144 14.57 7.42 -2.05
N ALA A 145 15.49 6.57 -1.56
CA ALA A 145 16.82 7.03 -1.13
C ALA A 145 17.60 7.69 -2.26
N LEU A 146 17.55 7.12 -3.47
CA LEU A 146 18.17 7.71 -4.65
C LEU A 146 17.55 9.05 -5.05
N CYS A 147 16.21 9.19 -4.98
CA CYS A 147 15.54 10.47 -5.20
C CYS A 147 16.02 11.54 -4.21
N ARG A 148 16.10 11.18 -2.92
CA ARG A 148 16.56 12.10 -1.87
C ARG A 148 18.05 12.48 -1.99
N LEU A 149 18.84 11.63 -2.61
CA LEU A 149 20.25 11.89 -2.96
C LEU A 149 20.41 12.62 -4.31
N ASN A 150 19.31 12.95 -4.98
CA ASN A 150 19.28 13.57 -6.31
C ASN A 150 19.97 12.71 -7.42
N ARG A 151 19.97 11.39 -7.26
CA ARG A 151 20.49 10.40 -8.23
C ARG A 151 19.35 9.93 -9.13
N LYS A 152 18.79 10.84 -9.95
CA LYS A 152 17.50 10.67 -10.64
C LYS A 152 17.49 9.51 -11.64
N ASP A 153 18.53 9.35 -12.45
CA ASP A 153 18.56 8.31 -13.49
C ASP A 153 18.58 6.91 -12.85
N GLU A 154 19.34 6.75 -11.78
CA GLU A 154 19.38 5.50 -11.03
C GLU A 154 18.05 5.25 -10.32
N ALA A 155 17.43 6.28 -9.73
CA ALA A 155 16.14 6.18 -9.10
C ALA A 155 15.06 5.74 -10.10
N LYS A 156 15.08 6.30 -11.32
CA LYS A 156 14.11 5.96 -12.39
C LYS A 156 14.23 4.49 -12.80
N ALA A 157 15.45 4.01 -13.00
CA ALA A 157 15.69 2.61 -13.35
C ALA A 157 15.21 1.65 -12.25
N VAL A 158 15.52 1.95 -10.99
CA VAL A 158 15.09 1.16 -9.84
C VAL A 158 13.57 1.22 -9.64
N LEU A 159 12.95 2.39 -9.87
CA LEU A 159 11.50 2.53 -9.78
C LEU A 159 10.78 1.66 -10.83
N LYS A 160 11.30 1.59 -12.06
CA LYS A 160 10.76 0.69 -13.08
C LYS A 160 10.77 -0.76 -12.61
N GLU A 161 11.89 -1.21 -12.08
CA GLU A 161 12.03 -2.56 -11.51
C GLU A 161 11.04 -2.80 -10.35
N ALA A 162 10.87 -1.80 -9.46
CA ALA A 162 9.93 -1.87 -8.34
C ALA A 162 8.48 -2.01 -8.81
N VAL A 163 8.06 -1.26 -9.83
CA VAL A 163 6.70 -1.33 -10.39
C VAL A 163 6.45 -2.70 -11.03
N VAL A 164 7.39 -3.21 -11.81
CA VAL A 164 7.28 -4.56 -12.43
C VAL A 164 7.19 -5.64 -11.34
N ALA A 165 8.04 -5.59 -10.33
CA ALA A 165 8.02 -6.55 -9.23
C ALA A 165 6.73 -6.45 -8.40
N GLY A 166 6.20 -5.24 -8.18
CA GLY A 166 4.94 -5.02 -7.47
C GLY A 166 3.75 -5.59 -8.25
N MET A 167 3.70 -5.42 -9.58
CA MET A 167 2.67 -6.02 -10.43
C MET A 167 2.77 -7.55 -10.47
N ALA A 168 3.96 -8.11 -10.47
CA ALA A 168 4.14 -9.57 -10.41
C ALA A 168 3.60 -10.14 -9.08
N ASN A 169 3.84 -9.48 -7.93
CA ASN A 169 3.27 -9.88 -6.66
C ASN A 169 1.73 -9.69 -6.63
N MET A 170 1.21 -8.65 -7.25
CA MET A 170 -0.23 -8.48 -7.45
C MET A 170 -0.84 -9.68 -8.19
N GLU A 171 -0.24 -10.13 -9.28
CA GLU A 171 -0.76 -11.28 -10.04
C GLU A 171 -0.77 -12.58 -9.23
N VAL A 172 0.16 -12.78 -8.31
CA VAL A 172 0.12 -13.91 -7.36
C VAL A 172 -1.15 -13.84 -6.50
N ASN A 173 -1.50 -12.65 -6.01
CA ASN A 173 -2.72 -12.46 -5.21
C ASN A 173 -3.99 -12.66 -6.05
N ILE A 174 -4.01 -12.18 -7.29
CA ILE A 174 -5.13 -12.38 -8.21
C ILE A 174 -5.32 -13.86 -8.54
N LYS A 175 -4.25 -14.59 -8.78
CA LYS A 175 -4.32 -16.06 -8.98
C LYS A 175 -4.94 -16.76 -7.78
N SER A 176 -4.58 -16.35 -6.57
CA SER A 176 -5.24 -16.85 -5.35
C SER A 176 -6.72 -16.52 -5.30
N ALA A 177 -7.11 -15.29 -5.67
CA ALA A 177 -8.50 -14.88 -5.71
C ALA A 177 -9.32 -15.66 -6.74
N LEU A 178 -8.76 -15.89 -7.92
CA LEU A 178 -9.40 -16.66 -8.99
C LEU A 178 -9.53 -18.16 -8.65
N ALA A 179 -8.62 -18.69 -7.86
CA ALA A 179 -8.67 -20.07 -7.36
C ALA A 179 -9.65 -20.22 -6.18
N SER A 180 -10.14 -19.11 -5.63
CA SER A 180 -11.10 -19.12 -4.53
C SER A 180 -12.49 -19.53 -4.99
N ASP A 181 -13.18 -20.35 -4.20
CA ASP A 181 -14.57 -20.70 -4.39
C ASP A 181 -15.53 -19.56 -4.05
N TYR A 182 -15.06 -18.49 -3.42
CA TYR A 182 -15.85 -17.30 -3.08
C TYR A 182 -16.53 -16.69 -4.32
N TRP A 183 -15.81 -16.59 -5.44
CA TRP A 183 -16.37 -16.09 -6.70
C TRP A 183 -17.10 -17.15 -7.52
N GLY A 184 -17.15 -18.40 -7.06
CA GLY A 184 -17.90 -19.48 -7.71
C GLY A 184 -17.49 -19.81 -9.14
N GLY A 185 -16.35 -19.33 -9.60
CA GLY A 185 -15.86 -19.52 -10.98
C GLY A 185 -16.56 -18.69 -12.05
N PHE A 186 -17.39 -17.71 -11.68
CA PHE A 186 -18.19 -16.92 -12.61
C PHE A 186 -17.48 -15.68 -13.15
N LEU A 187 -16.32 -15.29 -12.61
CA LEU A 187 -15.61 -14.11 -13.05
C LEU A 187 -15.15 -14.24 -14.52
N ASN A 188 -15.49 -13.23 -15.30
CA ASN A 188 -14.95 -13.07 -16.64
C ASN A 188 -13.51 -12.53 -16.56
N VAL A 189 -12.55 -13.44 -16.57
CA VAL A 189 -11.14 -13.15 -16.24
C VAL A 189 -10.46 -12.41 -17.39
N THR A 190 -9.85 -11.27 -17.07
CA THR A 190 -8.97 -10.54 -17.98
C THR A 190 -7.58 -11.17 -18.05
N ASN A 191 -6.82 -10.87 -19.10
CA ASN A 191 -5.44 -11.33 -19.22
C ASN A 191 -4.55 -10.77 -18.10
N GLU A 192 -3.59 -11.57 -17.67
CA GLU A 192 -2.55 -11.15 -16.70
C GLU A 192 -1.81 -9.90 -17.18
N VAL A 193 -1.35 -9.09 -16.24
CA VAL A 193 -0.37 -8.05 -16.53
C VAL A 193 1.00 -8.71 -16.59
N THR A 194 1.55 -8.84 -17.79
CA THR A 194 2.88 -9.45 -17.96
C THR A 194 4.00 -8.49 -17.54
N PRO A 195 5.22 -8.98 -17.26
CA PRO A 195 6.36 -8.11 -16.99
C PRO A 195 6.63 -7.10 -18.12
N GLU A 196 6.42 -7.50 -19.37
CA GLU A 196 6.58 -6.64 -20.55
C GLU A 196 5.53 -5.53 -20.57
N GLU A 197 4.26 -5.86 -20.28
CA GLU A 197 3.19 -4.87 -20.17
C GLU A 197 3.45 -3.90 -19.01
N ALA A 198 3.89 -4.41 -17.85
CA ALA A 198 4.26 -3.58 -16.69
C ALA A 198 5.42 -2.63 -17.02
N ALA A 199 6.41 -3.09 -17.80
CA ALA A 199 7.53 -2.28 -18.23
C ALA A 199 7.10 -1.19 -19.23
N SER A 200 6.24 -1.54 -20.21
CA SER A 200 5.68 -0.57 -21.18
C SER A 200 4.80 0.47 -20.47
N TYR A 201 3.94 0.03 -19.54
CA TYR A 201 3.16 0.92 -18.69
C TYR A 201 4.04 1.93 -17.96
N PHE A 202 5.15 1.47 -17.38
CA PHE A 202 6.08 2.37 -16.70
C PHE A 202 6.64 3.41 -17.67
N ASP A 203 7.16 2.99 -18.82
CA ASP A 203 7.80 3.88 -19.79
C ASP A 203 6.82 4.93 -20.35
N GLU A 204 5.59 4.53 -20.62
CA GLU A 204 4.59 5.38 -21.26
C GLU A 204 3.84 6.31 -20.27
N ASN A 205 3.55 5.83 -19.06
CA ASN A 205 2.63 6.52 -18.16
C ASN A 205 3.29 6.98 -16.84
N VAL A 206 4.25 6.24 -16.30
CA VAL A 206 4.90 6.57 -15.02
C VAL A 206 6.14 7.44 -15.22
N ALA A 207 6.97 7.12 -16.21
CA ALA A 207 8.22 7.83 -16.44
C ALA A 207 8.06 9.35 -16.67
N PRO A 208 7.06 9.83 -17.43
CA PRO A 208 6.84 11.28 -17.57
C PRO A 208 6.46 11.95 -16.24
N LEU A 209 5.67 11.29 -15.39
CA LEU A 209 5.29 11.80 -14.06
C LEU A 209 6.49 11.80 -13.10
N PHE A 210 7.32 10.77 -13.18
CA PHE A 210 8.58 10.72 -12.44
C PHE A 210 9.51 11.85 -12.86
N ASP A 211 9.67 12.11 -14.15
CA ASP A 211 10.54 13.19 -14.65
C ASP A 211 10.09 14.56 -14.15
N ALA A 212 8.77 14.77 -14.03
CA ALA A 212 8.19 15.99 -13.48
C ALA A 212 8.40 16.11 -11.94
N ASN A 213 8.26 15.02 -11.19
CA ASN A 213 8.49 15.01 -9.75
C ASN A 213 8.91 13.62 -9.25
N PRO A 214 10.22 13.34 -9.22
CA PRO A 214 10.75 12.01 -8.90
C PRO A 214 10.29 11.42 -7.57
N LEU A 215 10.38 12.20 -6.49
CA LEU A 215 9.99 11.72 -5.17
C LEU A 215 8.50 11.46 -5.06
N LYS A 216 7.68 12.39 -5.56
CA LYS A 216 6.22 12.25 -5.53
C LYS A 216 5.79 10.98 -6.26
N GLU A 217 6.27 10.78 -7.49
CA GLU A 217 5.85 9.62 -8.26
C GLU A 217 6.37 8.31 -7.66
N THR A 218 7.59 8.27 -7.15
CA THR A 218 8.13 7.11 -6.43
C THR A 218 7.22 6.70 -5.26
N MET A 219 6.79 7.66 -4.45
CA MET A 219 5.96 7.38 -3.28
C MET A 219 4.52 6.99 -3.67
N ILE A 220 3.96 7.56 -4.74
CA ILE A 220 2.65 7.17 -5.24
C ILE A 220 2.69 5.75 -5.80
N GLN A 221 3.71 5.39 -6.57
CA GLN A 221 3.87 4.02 -7.08
C GLN A 221 4.06 3.00 -5.95
N LYS A 222 4.81 3.36 -4.89
CA LYS A 222 4.90 2.54 -3.68
C LYS A 222 3.53 2.33 -3.03
N TYR A 223 2.78 3.42 -2.84
CA TYR A 223 1.43 3.38 -2.27
C TYR A 223 0.48 2.47 -3.07
N ILE A 224 0.49 2.60 -4.40
CA ILE A 224 -0.33 1.76 -5.29
C ILE A 224 0.13 0.28 -5.23
N SER A 225 1.42 0.02 -5.20
CA SER A 225 1.95 -1.36 -5.18
C SER A 225 1.68 -2.10 -3.86
N PHE A 226 1.41 -1.36 -2.77
CA PHE A 226 1.01 -1.94 -1.49
C PHE A 226 -0.51 -2.16 -1.36
N TRP A 227 -1.28 -1.80 -2.37
CA TRP A 227 -2.68 -2.17 -2.49
C TRP A 227 -2.77 -3.62 -2.97
N ASN A 228 -2.85 -4.54 -2.01
CA ASN A 228 -2.74 -5.97 -2.22
C ASN A 228 -3.39 -6.75 -1.06
N ALA A 229 -3.49 -8.07 -1.13
CA ALA A 229 -3.99 -8.93 -0.05
C ALA A 229 -2.88 -9.31 0.95
N ASP A 230 -1.92 -8.45 1.17
CA ASP A 230 -0.79 -8.70 2.06
C ASP A 230 -0.67 -7.69 3.21
N GLY A 231 0.26 -7.93 4.13
CA GLY A 231 0.43 -7.11 5.33
C GLY A 231 1.16 -5.78 5.12
N GLU A 232 1.70 -5.50 3.95
CA GLU A 232 2.55 -4.32 3.70
C GLU A 232 1.78 -3.01 3.59
N SER A 233 0.47 -3.04 3.45
CA SER A 233 -0.38 -1.84 3.44
C SER A 233 -0.21 -0.97 4.70
N THR A 234 0.18 -1.57 5.83
CA THR A 234 0.52 -0.82 7.06
C THR A 234 1.75 0.08 6.88
N GLU A 235 2.67 -0.26 5.99
CA GLU A 235 3.82 0.58 5.67
C GLU A 235 3.42 1.83 4.89
N CYS A 236 2.36 1.77 4.08
CA CYS A 236 1.78 2.97 3.46
C CYS A 236 1.32 3.98 4.51
N TYR A 237 0.62 3.52 5.54
CA TYR A 237 0.19 4.40 6.63
C TYR A 237 1.39 5.02 7.38
N ASN A 238 2.42 4.22 7.61
CA ASN A 238 3.66 4.71 8.22
C ASN A 238 4.35 5.75 7.32
N ASP A 239 4.40 5.54 6.01
CA ASP A 239 4.96 6.50 5.05
C ASP A 239 4.14 7.79 4.99
N VAL A 240 2.80 7.72 4.98
CA VAL A 240 1.95 8.91 5.04
C VAL A 240 2.28 9.75 6.29
N ARG A 241 2.38 9.12 7.46
CA ARG A 241 2.71 9.81 8.72
C ARG A 241 4.11 10.41 8.70
N ARG A 242 5.09 9.65 8.21
CA ARG A 242 6.48 10.10 8.08
C ARG A 242 6.57 11.32 7.17
N LEU A 243 5.99 11.25 5.98
CA LEU A 243 6.03 12.35 5.02
C LEU A 243 5.29 13.59 5.54
N LYS A 244 4.13 13.42 6.15
CA LYS A 244 3.42 14.55 6.80
C LYS A 244 4.24 15.20 7.90
N SER A 245 4.98 14.43 8.71
CA SER A 245 5.86 14.99 9.75
C SER A 245 7.04 15.79 9.18
N LEU A 246 7.41 15.54 7.92
CA LEU A 246 8.44 16.29 7.18
C LEU A 246 7.86 17.47 6.38
N GLY A 247 6.54 17.70 6.46
CA GLY A 247 5.85 18.71 5.65
C GLY A 247 5.68 18.34 4.17
N GLU A 248 5.85 17.06 3.83
CA GLU A 248 5.73 16.53 2.47
C GLU A 248 4.35 15.92 2.26
N ASP A 249 3.37 16.70 1.75
CA ASP A 249 2.04 16.18 1.40
C ASP A 249 2.04 15.62 -0.03
N ILE A 250 2.51 14.38 -0.17
CA ILE A 250 2.71 13.72 -1.45
C ILE A 250 1.45 13.03 -1.96
N TYR A 251 0.68 12.38 -1.08
CA TYR A 251 -0.36 11.43 -1.49
C TYR A 251 -1.68 12.08 -1.89
N GLY A 252 -1.94 13.34 -1.50
CA GLY A 252 -3.20 14.01 -1.79
C GLY A 252 -4.39 13.19 -1.28
N LEU A 253 -4.38 12.83 0.01
CA LEU A 253 -5.46 12.03 0.60
C LEU A 253 -6.78 12.81 0.57
N GLN A 254 -7.84 12.16 0.11
CA GLN A 254 -9.17 12.75 -0.05
C GLN A 254 -10.06 12.61 1.20
N ASN A 255 -9.48 12.38 2.36
CA ASN A 255 -10.23 12.21 3.60
C ASN A 255 -10.81 13.57 4.07
N PRO A 256 -12.12 13.67 4.34
CA PRO A 256 -12.74 14.93 4.74
C PRO A 256 -12.40 15.36 6.17
N GLY A 257 -11.93 14.43 7.00
CA GLY A 257 -11.58 14.67 8.39
C GLY A 257 -10.11 14.96 8.63
N LYS A 258 -9.76 15.14 9.90
CA LYS A 258 -8.37 15.25 10.32
C LYS A 258 -7.67 13.89 10.15
N PHE A 259 -6.42 13.93 9.67
CA PHE A 259 -5.61 12.73 9.55
C PHE A 259 -5.14 12.24 10.92
N PRO A 260 -5.32 10.95 11.28
CA PRO A 260 -4.86 10.41 12.56
C PRO A 260 -3.33 10.28 12.55
N LEU A 261 -2.67 10.99 13.47
CA LEU A 261 -1.21 11.01 13.60
C LEU A 261 -0.69 9.83 14.44
N ARG A 262 -1.57 9.23 15.24
CA ARG A 262 -1.27 8.10 16.12
C ARG A 262 -2.54 7.34 16.50
N CYS A 263 -2.39 6.11 16.99
CA CYS A 263 -3.48 5.40 17.64
C CYS A 263 -3.79 6.03 19.01
N PRO A 264 -5.04 6.00 19.48
CA PRO A 264 -5.38 6.34 20.87
C PRO A 264 -4.78 5.32 21.81
N TYR A 265 -4.62 5.68 23.06
CA TYR A 265 -4.40 4.70 24.13
C TYR A 265 -5.65 3.84 24.34
N GLY A 266 -5.46 2.59 24.74
CA GLY A 266 -6.58 1.71 25.07
C GLY A 266 -7.46 2.30 26.18
N ASN A 267 -8.76 2.07 26.09
CA ASN A 267 -9.71 2.59 27.10
C ASN A 267 -9.36 2.10 28.50
N ASP A 268 -9.00 0.84 28.65
CA ASP A 268 -8.63 0.28 29.95
C ASP A 268 -7.35 0.95 30.51
N ASP A 269 -6.37 1.25 29.67
CA ASP A 269 -5.17 1.99 30.08
C ASP A 269 -5.50 3.39 30.58
N THR A 270 -6.37 4.11 29.88
CA THR A 270 -6.72 5.49 30.24
C THR A 270 -7.65 5.58 31.45
N THR A 271 -8.46 4.55 31.72
CA THR A 271 -9.43 4.55 32.84
C THR A 271 -8.91 3.91 34.10
N THR A 272 -8.01 2.93 34.00
CA THR A 272 -7.57 2.14 35.16
C THR A 272 -6.11 2.36 35.56
N ASN A 273 -5.27 2.88 34.66
CA ASN A 273 -3.85 3.11 34.97
C ASN A 273 -3.60 4.59 35.34
N PRO A 274 -3.40 4.92 36.63
CA PRO A 274 -3.21 6.30 37.07
C PRO A 274 -1.93 6.94 36.47
N ASN A 275 -0.92 6.15 36.09
CA ASN A 275 0.29 6.67 35.48
C ASN A 275 0.02 7.18 34.05
N ILE A 276 -0.85 6.50 33.30
CA ILE A 276 -1.28 6.96 31.97
C ILE A 276 -2.10 8.24 32.10
N GLN A 277 -3.06 8.30 33.02
CA GLN A 277 -3.84 9.52 33.28
C GLN A 277 -2.94 10.70 33.68
N ALA A 278 -1.97 10.48 34.57
CA ALA A 278 -1.06 11.53 35.02
C ALA A 278 -0.14 12.04 33.89
N ALA A 279 0.33 11.13 32.98
CA ALA A 279 1.26 11.47 31.92
C ALA A 279 0.58 11.99 30.65
N TYR A 280 -0.63 11.51 30.35
CA TYR A 280 -1.25 11.66 29.02
C TYR A 280 -2.72 12.11 29.07
N GLY A 281 -3.31 12.40 30.24
CA GLY A 281 -4.71 12.78 30.39
C GLY A 281 -5.64 11.69 29.87
N ASP A 282 -6.57 12.06 29.00
CA ASP A 282 -7.51 11.13 28.37
C ASP A 282 -6.87 10.29 27.22
N GLY A 283 -5.60 10.52 26.92
CA GLY A 283 -4.86 9.79 25.88
C GLY A 283 -5.31 10.07 24.44
N GLN A 284 -6.14 11.09 24.21
CA GLN A 284 -6.80 11.35 22.94
C GLN A 284 -6.04 12.33 22.02
N TYR A 285 -4.73 12.19 21.95
CA TYR A 285 -3.89 13.04 21.09
C TYR A 285 -3.83 12.60 19.61
N VAL A 286 -4.81 11.84 19.17
CA VAL A 286 -4.86 11.16 17.85
C VAL A 286 -4.61 12.11 16.69
N PHE A 287 -5.16 13.32 16.75
CA PHE A 287 -5.11 14.31 15.66
C PHE A 287 -4.18 15.48 15.91
N THR A 288 -3.50 15.53 17.04
CA THR A 288 -2.73 16.71 17.50
C THR A 288 -1.26 16.45 17.70
N GLU A 289 -0.87 15.21 17.99
CA GLU A 289 0.53 14.87 18.29
C GLU A 289 1.03 13.68 17.47
N ASN A 290 2.19 13.86 16.86
CA ASN A 290 2.91 12.76 16.23
C ASN A 290 3.45 11.78 17.28
N VAL A 291 3.64 10.53 16.87
CA VAL A 291 4.47 9.58 17.65
C VAL A 291 5.94 10.02 17.59
N TRP A 292 6.74 9.53 18.56
CA TRP A 292 8.13 9.93 18.71
C TRP A 292 8.96 9.81 17.42
N TRP A 293 8.91 8.70 16.71
CA TRP A 293 9.69 8.48 15.49
C TRP A 293 9.28 9.40 14.33
N ALA A 294 8.07 9.93 14.35
CA ALA A 294 7.55 10.90 13.38
C ALA A 294 7.73 12.37 13.84
N GLY A 295 8.62 12.63 14.77
CA GLY A 295 8.91 13.99 15.24
C GLY A 295 8.16 14.43 16.50
N GLY A 296 7.28 13.61 17.07
CA GLY A 296 6.56 13.90 18.30
C GLY A 296 7.44 13.88 19.56
N THR A 297 6.89 14.33 20.67
CA THR A 297 7.57 14.37 21.97
C THR A 297 7.25 13.17 22.86
N ARG A 298 6.24 12.38 22.49
CA ARG A 298 5.70 11.24 23.26
C ARG A 298 5.64 9.97 22.45
#